data_582c1a15cc85f16ec9ac0a8f7c9fcb56
#
_entry.id   582c1a15cc85f16ec9ac0a8f7c9fcb56
#
_cell.length_a   1.000
_cell.length_b   1.000
_cell.length_c   1.000
_cell.angle_alpha   90.00
_cell.angle_beta   90.00
_cell.angle_gamma   90.00
#
_symmetry.space_group_name_H-M   'P 1'
#
loop_
_entity.id
_entity.type
_entity.pdbx_description
1 polymer ?
#
loop_
_entity_poly.entity_id
_entity_poly.type
_entity_poly.pdbx_seq_one_letter_code
_entity_poly.pdbx_strand_id
1 'polypeptide(L)'
;MEEQKNVNINGAENDSAETEAENAEKKEAAKLAKLLDPEEQIRQFGRGRMELRVPIQDGENVCKVLNWDFLALTGAEYVDALDRDTRANNTFRISNLQALSLFAAAAAKATPGVDATDIRRGLGIMDAQKATQVATVFFTASSRAGNRNISNE
;
A
#
# COMPACT_ATOMS: atom_id res chain seq x y z
N MET A 1 -18.72 14.15 69.12
CA MET A 1 -17.63 13.39 68.46
C MET A 1 -18.15 12.85 67.14
N GLU A 2 -17.87 13.53 66.09
CA GLU A 2 -18.25 13.06 64.76
C GLU A 2 -17.00 12.44 64.10
N GLU A 3 -17.07 11.15 63.89
CA GLU A 3 -16.10 10.46 63.05
C GLU A 3 -16.32 10.81 61.60
N GLN A 4 -15.48 11.61 61.04
CA GLN A 4 -15.45 11.78 59.59
C GLN A 4 -14.91 10.49 58.94
N LYS A 5 -15.80 9.69 58.40
CA LYS A 5 -15.44 8.64 57.47
C LYS A 5 -14.99 9.28 56.17
N ASN A 6 -13.70 9.39 56.05
CA ASN A 6 -13.09 9.76 54.79
C ASN A 6 -13.16 8.54 53.83
N VAL A 7 -14.24 8.48 53.09
CA VAL A 7 -14.39 7.46 52.05
C VAL A 7 -13.61 7.96 50.82
N ASN A 8 -12.44 7.43 50.63
CA ASN A 8 -11.61 7.70 49.47
C ASN A 8 -12.19 6.96 48.26
N ILE A 9 -13.13 7.62 47.56
CA ILE A 9 -13.84 7.06 46.37
C ILE A 9 -12.99 7.22 45.09
N ASN A 10 -11.86 7.93 45.09
CA ASN A 10 -11.10 8.28 43.91
C ASN A 10 -10.11 7.20 43.41
N GLY A 11 -9.91 6.09 44.15
CA GLY A 11 -8.97 5.05 43.76
C GLY A 11 -9.45 4.06 42.71
N ALA A 12 -10.78 3.86 42.59
CA ALA A 12 -11.34 2.84 41.69
C ALA A 12 -11.61 3.33 40.26
N GLU A 13 -11.81 4.62 40.06
CA GLU A 13 -12.04 5.20 38.74
C GLU A 13 -10.74 5.41 37.92
N ASN A 14 -9.62 5.60 38.56
CA ASN A 14 -8.33 5.76 37.88
C ASN A 14 -7.77 4.45 37.31
N ASP A 15 -7.97 3.33 37.99
CA ASP A 15 -7.46 2.03 37.53
C ASP A 15 -8.17 1.54 36.26
N SER A 16 -9.46 1.80 36.09
CA SER A 16 -10.18 1.40 34.88
C SER A 16 -9.83 2.28 33.65
N ALA A 17 -9.56 3.57 33.86
CA ALA A 17 -9.16 4.49 32.78
C ALA A 17 -7.73 4.21 32.30
N GLU A 18 -6.80 3.88 33.19
CA GLU A 18 -5.43 3.49 32.82
C GLU A 18 -5.42 2.15 32.04
N THR A 19 -6.25 1.19 32.39
CA THR A 19 -6.35 -0.10 31.69
C THR A 19 -6.93 0.07 30.29
N GLU A 20 -7.92 0.93 30.09
CA GLU A 20 -8.48 1.24 28.77
C GLU A 20 -7.50 1.98 27.87
N ALA A 21 -6.73 2.93 28.41
CA ALA A 21 -5.67 3.65 27.69
C ALA A 21 -4.53 2.71 27.28
N GLU A 22 -4.07 1.81 28.15
CA GLU A 22 -3.07 0.80 27.83
C GLU A 22 -3.55 -0.18 26.74
N ASN A 23 -4.81 -0.59 26.77
CA ASN A 23 -5.41 -1.45 25.76
C ASN A 23 -5.54 -0.74 24.40
N ALA A 24 -5.86 0.55 24.38
CA ALA A 24 -5.92 1.35 23.18
C ALA A 24 -4.52 1.52 22.56
N GLU A 25 -3.49 1.81 23.37
CA GLU A 25 -2.10 1.89 22.91
C GLU A 25 -1.58 0.56 22.36
N LYS A 26 -1.90 -0.55 23.01
CA LYS A 26 -1.54 -1.89 22.52
C LYS A 26 -2.23 -2.22 21.19
N LYS A 27 -3.48 -1.83 21.00
CA LYS A 27 -4.21 -1.99 19.74
C LYS A 27 -3.62 -1.15 18.61
N GLU A 28 -3.24 0.10 18.89
CA GLU A 28 -2.59 0.97 17.91
C GLU A 28 -1.20 0.47 17.54
N ALA A 29 -0.40 0.03 18.53
CA ALA A 29 0.89 -0.57 18.30
C ALA A 29 0.80 -1.86 17.46
N ALA A 30 -0.20 -2.70 17.70
CA ALA A 30 -0.45 -3.91 16.92
C ALA A 30 -0.89 -3.59 15.48
N LYS A 31 -1.71 -2.57 15.27
CA LYS A 31 -2.08 -2.06 13.94
C LYS A 31 -0.87 -1.53 13.19
N LEU A 32 -0.04 -0.73 13.86
CA LEU A 32 1.18 -0.17 13.28
C LEU A 32 2.18 -1.26 12.92
N ALA A 33 2.36 -2.27 13.78
CA ALA A 33 3.22 -3.42 13.52
C ALA A 33 2.75 -4.21 12.28
N LYS A 34 1.44 -4.41 12.11
CA LYS A 34 0.86 -5.04 10.91
C LYS A 34 1.06 -4.20 9.66
N LEU A 35 0.91 -2.87 9.75
CA LEU A 35 1.16 -1.96 8.63
C LEU A 35 2.63 -1.92 8.22
N LEU A 36 3.56 -2.17 9.14
CA LEU A 36 4.99 -2.23 8.89
C LEU A 36 5.46 -3.63 8.47
N ASP A 37 4.64 -4.67 8.62
CA ASP A 37 4.96 -6.01 8.15
C ASP A 37 4.91 -6.07 6.62
N PRO A 38 6.04 -6.41 5.96
CA PRO A 38 6.10 -6.46 4.50
C PRO A 38 5.09 -7.41 3.87
N GLU A 39 4.85 -8.56 4.46
CA GLU A 39 3.90 -9.54 3.94
C GLU A 39 2.45 -9.05 4.00
N GLU A 40 2.10 -8.35 5.08
CA GLU A 40 0.78 -7.73 5.21
C GLU A 40 0.59 -6.59 4.19
N GLN A 41 1.61 -5.78 3.95
CA GLN A 41 1.59 -4.74 2.93
C GLN A 41 1.44 -5.34 1.52
N ILE A 42 2.12 -6.45 1.22
CA ILE A 42 1.96 -7.17 -0.05
C ILE A 42 0.52 -7.65 -0.22
N ARG A 43 -0.09 -8.21 0.83
CA ARG A 43 -1.49 -8.64 0.78
C ARG A 43 -2.45 -7.47 0.58
N GLN A 44 -2.23 -6.37 1.28
CA GLN A 44 -3.12 -5.21 1.22
C GLN A 44 -3.00 -4.43 -0.09
N PHE A 45 -1.79 -4.22 -0.59
CA PHE A 45 -1.52 -3.38 -1.76
C PHE A 45 -1.22 -4.17 -3.03
N GLY A 46 -0.99 -5.47 -2.93
CA GLY A 46 -0.67 -6.33 -4.08
C GLY A 46 -1.79 -6.44 -5.10
N ARG A 47 -3.03 -6.35 -4.64
CA ARG A 47 -4.25 -6.35 -5.46
C ARG A 47 -5.17 -5.25 -5.01
N GLY A 48 -5.92 -4.68 -5.94
CA GLY A 48 -6.89 -3.68 -5.60
C GLY A 48 -7.70 -3.17 -6.78
N ARG A 49 -8.54 -2.21 -6.47
CA ARG A 49 -9.43 -1.53 -7.40
C ARG A 49 -9.46 -0.05 -7.07
N MET A 50 -9.47 0.78 -8.10
CA MET A 50 -9.66 2.21 -7.96
C MET A 50 -10.65 2.73 -9.00
N GLU A 51 -11.51 3.63 -8.57
CA GLU A 51 -12.34 4.42 -9.46
C GLU A 51 -11.55 5.63 -9.94
N LEU A 52 -11.54 5.84 -11.25
CA LEU A 52 -10.80 6.92 -11.87
C LEU A 52 -11.60 8.22 -11.79
N ARG A 53 -10.94 9.30 -11.37
CA ARG A 53 -11.50 10.65 -11.44
C ARG A 53 -11.57 11.16 -12.88
N VAL A 54 -10.59 10.75 -13.68
CA VAL A 54 -10.53 11.04 -15.11
C VAL A 54 -10.58 9.70 -15.83
N PRO A 55 -11.67 9.38 -16.57
CA PRO A 55 -11.75 8.14 -17.32
C PRO A 55 -10.65 8.06 -18.39
N ILE A 56 -10.13 6.85 -18.61
CA ILE A 56 -9.17 6.57 -19.66
C ILE A 56 -9.94 6.18 -20.91
N GLN A 57 -9.65 6.83 -22.03
CA GLN A 57 -10.22 6.49 -23.33
C GLN A 57 -9.23 5.63 -24.11
N ASP A 58 -9.70 4.48 -24.58
CA ASP A 58 -9.02 3.61 -25.52
C ASP A 58 -9.94 3.40 -26.73
N GLY A 59 -9.77 4.23 -27.75
CA GLY A 59 -10.66 4.24 -28.91
C GLY A 59 -12.11 4.59 -28.50
N GLU A 60 -13.05 3.69 -28.75
CA GLU A 60 -14.45 3.83 -28.34
C GLU A 60 -14.72 3.37 -26.88
N ASN A 61 -13.76 2.72 -26.27
CA ASN A 61 -13.88 2.21 -24.91
C ASN A 61 -13.50 3.27 -23.88
N VAL A 62 -14.32 3.41 -22.85
CA VAL A 62 -14.09 4.30 -21.73
C VAL A 62 -13.86 3.46 -20.47
N CYS A 63 -12.68 3.54 -19.89
CA CYS A 63 -12.34 2.86 -18.66
C CYS A 63 -12.50 3.82 -17.46
N LYS A 64 -13.43 3.51 -16.56
CA LYS A 64 -13.71 4.29 -15.35
C LYS A 64 -13.14 3.68 -14.09
N VAL A 65 -12.78 2.40 -14.14
CA VAL A 65 -12.29 1.61 -13.02
C VAL A 65 -11.07 0.83 -13.45
N LEU A 66 -10.00 0.91 -12.67
CA LEU A 66 -8.82 0.06 -12.82
C LEU A 66 -8.75 -0.94 -11.68
N ASN A 67 -8.56 -2.19 -12.04
CA ASN A 67 -8.10 -3.22 -11.11
C ASN A 67 -6.60 -3.41 -11.34
N TRP A 68 -5.85 -3.76 -10.29
CA TRP A 68 -4.45 -4.13 -10.42
C TRP A 68 -4.15 -5.41 -9.65
N ASP A 69 -3.17 -6.15 -10.13
CA ASP A 69 -2.64 -7.33 -9.47
C ASP A 69 -1.13 -7.44 -9.75
N PHE A 70 -0.33 -6.94 -8.81
CA PHE A 70 1.13 -7.04 -8.93
C PHE A 70 1.62 -8.49 -8.83
N LEU A 71 0.89 -9.34 -8.09
CA LEU A 71 1.26 -10.74 -7.89
C LEU A 71 1.04 -11.60 -9.15
N ALA A 72 0.26 -11.11 -10.11
CA ALA A 72 0.05 -11.76 -11.40
C ALA A 72 1.15 -11.45 -12.41
N LEU A 73 2.01 -10.47 -12.15
CA LEU A 73 3.14 -10.13 -13.03
C LEU A 73 4.18 -11.24 -13.05
N THR A 74 4.69 -11.54 -14.22
CA THR A 74 5.90 -12.38 -14.35
C THR A 74 7.14 -11.60 -13.97
N GLY A 75 8.24 -12.29 -13.67
CA GLY A 75 9.52 -11.63 -13.41
C GLY A 75 9.99 -10.76 -14.58
N ALA A 76 9.78 -11.21 -15.82
CA ALA A 76 10.10 -10.45 -17.02
C ALA A 76 9.27 -9.17 -17.15
N GLU A 77 7.97 -9.23 -16.91
CA GLU A 77 7.09 -8.06 -16.91
C GLU A 77 7.46 -7.05 -15.84
N TYR A 78 7.85 -7.53 -14.67
CA TYR A 78 8.33 -6.70 -13.56
C TYR A 78 9.62 -5.96 -13.91
N VAL A 79 10.62 -6.67 -14.41
CA VAL A 79 11.91 -6.09 -14.83
C VAL A 79 11.71 -5.10 -15.98
N ASP A 80 10.92 -5.45 -16.99
CA ASP A 80 10.62 -4.58 -18.13
C ASP A 80 9.97 -3.25 -17.70
N ALA A 81 9.08 -3.30 -16.73
CA ALA A 81 8.47 -2.09 -16.16
C ALA A 81 9.50 -1.21 -15.43
N LEU A 82 10.45 -1.80 -14.71
CA LEU A 82 11.51 -1.07 -14.00
C LEU A 82 12.58 -0.51 -14.93
N ASP A 83 12.90 -1.19 -16.03
CA ASP A 83 13.91 -0.78 -17.01
C ASP A 83 13.50 0.45 -17.84
N ARG A 84 12.26 0.88 -17.73
CA ARG A 84 11.79 2.10 -18.42
C ARG A 84 12.46 3.37 -17.94
N ASP A 85 13.05 3.37 -16.76
CA ASP A 85 13.85 4.49 -16.27
C ASP A 85 15.32 4.08 -16.15
N THR A 86 16.08 4.34 -17.22
CA THR A 86 17.51 4.04 -17.28
C THR A 86 18.36 4.95 -16.38
N ARG A 87 17.77 6.00 -15.80
CA ARG A 87 18.48 6.91 -14.88
C ARG A 87 18.46 6.44 -13.44
N ALA A 88 17.54 5.54 -13.11
CA ALA A 88 17.40 5.03 -11.76
C ALA A 88 18.38 3.87 -11.52
N ASN A 89 19.53 4.19 -10.95
CA ASN A 89 20.56 3.20 -10.62
C ASN A 89 20.45 2.66 -9.19
N ASN A 90 19.32 2.91 -8.50
CA ASN A 90 19.18 2.55 -7.10
C ASN A 90 18.20 1.39 -6.92
N THR A 91 18.70 0.25 -6.45
CA THR A 91 17.92 -0.95 -6.20
C THR A 91 16.96 -0.83 -5.00
N PHE A 92 17.13 0.18 -4.15
CA PHE A 92 16.34 0.37 -2.93
C PHE A 92 15.21 1.39 -3.08
N ARG A 93 15.23 2.18 -4.13
CA ARG A 93 14.22 3.20 -4.39
C ARG A 93 13.70 3.09 -5.80
N ILE A 94 12.39 3.14 -5.91
CA ILE A 94 11.71 3.19 -7.19
C ILE A 94 11.49 4.65 -7.59
N SER A 95 11.74 5.00 -8.85
CA SER A 95 11.39 6.31 -9.39
C SER A 95 9.88 6.41 -9.67
N ASN A 96 9.38 7.63 -9.82
CA ASN A 96 7.98 7.83 -10.19
C ASN A 96 7.63 7.20 -11.54
N LEU A 97 8.55 7.24 -12.49
CA LEU A 97 8.37 6.61 -13.81
C LEU A 97 8.31 5.08 -13.69
N GLN A 98 9.20 4.49 -12.90
CA GLN A 98 9.19 3.07 -12.62
C GLN A 98 7.91 2.64 -11.89
N ALA A 99 7.50 3.40 -10.86
CA ALA A 99 6.29 3.12 -10.10
C ALA A 99 5.04 3.18 -10.97
N LEU A 100 4.90 4.20 -11.81
CA LEU A 100 3.79 4.32 -12.73
C LEU A 100 3.80 3.19 -13.78
N SER A 101 4.96 2.85 -14.31
CA SER A 101 5.11 1.75 -15.28
C SER A 101 4.77 0.39 -14.66
N LEU A 102 5.18 0.15 -13.42
CA LEU A 102 4.86 -1.06 -12.68
C LEU A 102 3.37 -1.17 -12.40
N PHE A 103 2.75 -0.07 -11.95
CA PHE A 103 1.30 -0.03 -11.74
C PHE A 103 0.55 -0.28 -13.05
N ALA A 104 0.95 0.40 -14.13
CA ALA A 104 0.30 0.26 -15.44
C ALA A 104 0.38 -1.19 -15.96
N ALA A 105 1.50 -1.86 -15.80
CA ALA A 105 1.64 -3.27 -16.16
C ALA A 105 0.69 -4.16 -15.36
N ALA A 106 0.62 -3.98 -14.06
CA ALA A 106 -0.28 -4.72 -13.17
C ALA A 106 -1.76 -4.44 -13.45
N ALA A 107 -2.10 -3.19 -13.73
CA ALA A 107 -3.46 -2.77 -14.04
C ALA A 107 -3.91 -3.27 -15.44
N ALA A 108 -3.06 -3.22 -16.44
CA ALA A 108 -3.35 -3.75 -17.77
C ALA A 108 -3.64 -5.26 -17.73
N LYS A 109 -2.91 -5.99 -16.88
CA LYS A 109 -3.11 -7.42 -16.71
C LYS A 109 -4.43 -7.76 -16.01
N ALA A 110 -4.85 -6.94 -15.05
CA ALA A 110 -6.06 -7.15 -14.26
C ALA A 110 -7.32 -6.47 -14.84
N THR A 111 -7.15 -5.54 -15.79
CA THR A 111 -8.26 -4.81 -16.42
C THR A 111 -8.28 -5.11 -17.92
N PRO A 112 -9.17 -6.01 -18.38
CA PRO A 112 -9.27 -6.31 -19.81
C PRO A 112 -9.66 -5.09 -20.65
N GLY A 113 -9.07 -4.95 -21.81
CA GLY A 113 -9.40 -3.91 -22.78
C GLY A 113 -8.65 -2.60 -22.66
N VAL A 114 -7.71 -2.50 -21.72
CA VAL A 114 -6.85 -1.32 -21.55
C VAL A 114 -5.40 -1.77 -21.47
N ASP A 115 -4.52 -1.19 -22.26
CA ASP A 115 -3.10 -1.51 -22.22
C ASP A 115 -2.31 -0.60 -21.27
N ALA A 116 -1.08 -1.00 -20.95
CA ALA A 116 -0.22 -0.27 -20.01
C ALA A 116 0.14 1.14 -20.52
N THR A 117 0.25 1.32 -21.84
CA THR A 117 0.57 2.61 -22.45
C THR A 117 -0.59 3.59 -22.29
N ASP A 118 -1.81 3.14 -22.53
CA ASP A 118 -3.01 3.96 -22.36
C ASP A 118 -3.22 4.34 -20.90
N ILE A 119 -2.95 3.43 -19.96
CA ILE A 119 -3.00 3.71 -18.53
C ILE A 119 -2.00 4.80 -18.15
N ARG A 120 -0.74 4.66 -18.55
CA ARG A 120 0.30 5.65 -18.24
C ARG A 120 0.00 7.04 -18.80
N ARG A 121 -0.55 7.10 -20.00
CA ARG A 121 -0.87 8.37 -20.68
C ARG A 121 -2.19 8.98 -20.26
N GLY A 122 -3.15 8.14 -19.91
CA GLY A 122 -4.53 8.55 -19.65
C GLY A 122 -4.86 8.86 -18.19
N LEU A 123 -4.04 8.44 -17.22
CA LEU A 123 -4.28 8.73 -15.82
C LEU A 123 -4.20 10.22 -15.52
N GLY A 124 -5.24 10.75 -14.87
CA GLY A 124 -5.20 12.08 -14.30
C GLY A 124 -4.20 12.18 -13.16
N ILE A 125 -3.80 13.40 -12.80
CA ILE A 125 -2.74 13.65 -11.79
C ILE A 125 -3.04 12.97 -10.46
N MET A 126 -4.27 13.08 -9.96
CA MET A 126 -4.66 12.51 -8.67
C MET A 126 -4.68 10.98 -8.70
N ASP A 127 -5.12 10.41 -9.80
CA ASP A 127 -5.13 8.96 -10.00
C ASP A 127 -3.70 8.42 -10.18
N ALA A 128 -2.85 9.14 -10.89
CA ALA A 128 -1.43 8.81 -11.05
C ALA A 128 -0.66 8.87 -9.72
N GLN A 129 -0.94 9.86 -8.87
CA GLN A 129 -0.33 9.93 -7.53
C GLN A 129 -0.70 8.71 -6.68
N LYS A 130 -1.97 8.31 -6.70
CA LYS A 130 -2.43 7.11 -6.00
C LYS A 130 -1.79 5.84 -6.57
N ALA A 131 -1.72 5.73 -7.88
CA ALA A 131 -1.09 4.60 -8.58
C ALA A 131 0.39 4.45 -8.22
N THR A 132 1.16 5.55 -8.27
CA THR A 132 2.58 5.55 -7.91
C THR A 132 2.80 5.24 -6.43
N GLN A 133 1.95 5.73 -5.55
CA GLN A 133 2.01 5.44 -4.13
C GLN A 133 1.79 3.95 -3.85
N VAL A 134 0.77 3.35 -4.43
CA VAL A 134 0.47 1.91 -4.30
C VAL A 134 1.63 1.07 -4.81
N ALA A 135 2.16 1.38 -5.99
CA ALA A 135 3.30 0.67 -6.56
C ALA A 135 4.58 0.81 -5.73
N THR A 136 4.82 1.98 -5.17
CA THR A 136 5.99 2.22 -4.30
C THR A 136 5.91 1.41 -3.01
N VAL A 137 4.74 1.38 -2.38
CA VAL A 137 4.52 0.56 -1.17
C VAL A 137 4.72 -0.92 -1.48
N PHE A 138 4.14 -1.41 -2.57
CA PHE A 138 4.31 -2.80 -2.98
C PHE A 138 5.78 -3.14 -3.28
N PHE A 139 6.46 -2.31 -4.05
CA PHE A 139 7.89 -2.50 -4.37
C PHE A 139 8.75 -2.57 -3.12
N THR A 140 8.58 -1.64 -2.21
CA THR A 140 9.34 -1.59 -0.95
C THR A 140 9.06 -2.81 -0.07
N ALA A 141 7.80 -3.20 0.06
CA ALA A 141 7.40 -4.36 0.84
C ALA A 141 7.93 -5.67 0.24
N SER A 142 7.82 -5.85 -1.07
CA SER A 142 8.32 -7.05 -1.77
C SER A 142 9.83 -7.18 -1.70
N SER A 143 10.57 -6.08 -1.77
CA SER A 143 12.02 -6.07 -1.60
C SER A 143 12.44 -6.48 -0.19
N ARG A 144 11.73 -6.01 0.83
CA ARG A 144 11.99 -6.39 2.23
C ARG A 144 11.66 -7.86 2.49
N ALA A 145 10.55 -8.35 1.97
CA ALA A 145 10.16 -9.76 2.10
C ALA A 145 11.16 -10.68 1.40
N GLY A 146 11.61 -10.33 0.20
CA GLY A 146 12.61 -11.08 -0.55
C GLY A 146 13.95 -11.19 0.18
N ASN A 147 14.41 -10.11 0.79
CA ASN A 147 15.68 -10.10 1.54
C ASN A 147 15.65 -10.98 2.80
N ARG A 148 14.49 -11.13 3.45
CA ARG A 148 14.35 -12.04 4.59
C ARG A 148 14.57 -13.51 4.21
N ASN A 149 14.14 -13.90 3.03
CA ASN A 149 14.29 -15.27 2.54
C ASN A 149 15.74 -15.62 2.14
N ILE A 150 16.54 -14.62 1.78
CA ILE A 150 17.96 -14.82 1.42
C ILE A 150 18.83 -14.96 2.67
N SER A 151 18.44 -14.37 3.79
CA SER A 151 19.24 -14.36 5.04
C SER A 151 19.17 -15.68 5.83
N ASN A 152 18.36 -16.65 5.43
CA ASN A 152 18.12 -17.91 6.14
C ASN A 152 18.79 -19.13 5.51
N GLU A 153 19.67 -18.94 4.55
CA GLU A 153 20.50 -20.01 3.99
C GLU A 153 21.90 -20.08 4.60
#